data_26ad03d7b4b7ad39f69d2fae84a5a9a9
#
_entry.id   26ad03d7b4b7ad39f69d2fae84a5a9a9
#
_cell.length_a   1.000
_cell.length_b   1.000
_cell.length_c   1.000
_cell.angle_alpha   90.00
_cell.angle_beta   90.00
_cell.angle_gamma   90.00
#
_symmetry.space_group_name_H-M   'P 1'
#
loop_
_entity.id
_entity.type
_entity.pdbx_description
1 polymer ?
#
loop_
_entity_poly.entity_id
_entity_poly.type
_entity_poly.pdbx_seq_one_letter_code
_entity_poly.pdbx_strand_id
1 'polypeptide(L)'
;MFDMGGMYLLLGVLFLAGLLVLGVYLVHSLGLWLMAKKAGLPYAPLAWVPFAKYGVLGSLCDRSIAFRTGRRWRLAVVLPVLSLLAPSTLQLILLEYLLPDAAFLYSYTGYSLQQLFRLVFLVVHTAGLYYLYSDYAPAQAVLYTILSFVFSFIAPAVLLLLLYKQLPLSAGGQPPAYEPPPAFTTGWGTGQPPRRRYDDPPVGLNRLP
;
A
#
# COMPACT_ATOMS: atom_id res chain seq x y z
N MET A 1 6.13 18.74 41.19
CA MET A 1 5.59 20.02 40.71
C MET A 1 6.21 20.28 39.36
N PHE A 2 5.48 20.00 38.25
CA PHE A 2 6.01 20.28 36.93
C PHE A 2 6.09 21.80 36.77
N ASP A 3 7.30 22.30 36.47
CA ASP A 3 7.50 23.70 36.14
C ASP A 3 6.70 24.07 34.88
N MET A 4 5.96 25.17 34.88
CA MET A 4 5.16 25.62 33.76
C MET A 4 5.99 25.73 32.47
N GLY A 5 7.27 26.12 32.58
CA GLY A 5 8.21 26.15 31.49
C GLY A 5 8.45 24.77 30.84
N GLY A 6 8.60 23.73 31.66
CA GLY A 6 8.76 22.35 31.20
C GLY A 6 7.52 21.82 30.43
N MET A 7 6.33 22.22 30.87
CA MET A 7 5.08 21.84 30.20
C MET A 7 4.96 22.47 28.80
N TYR A 8 5.29 23.75 28.64
CA TYR A 8 5.27 24.41 27.31
C TYR A 8 6.31 23.83 26.36
N LEU A 9 7.50 23.49 26.88
CA LEU A 9 8.55 22.84 26.09
C LEU A 9 8.09 21.47 25.62
N LEU A 10 7.48 20.66 26.50
CA LEU A 10 6.94 19.34 26.11
C LEU A 10 5.86 19.48 25.02
N LEU A 11 4.92 20.41 25.19
CA LEU A 11 3.88 20.67 24.19
C LEU A 11 4.47 21.12 22.85
N GLY A 12 5.49 21.99 22.88
CA GLY A 12 6.20 22.43 21.67
C GLY A 12 6.87 21.27 20.94
N VAL A 13 7.56 20.38 21.66
CA VAL A 13 8.20 19.18 21.09
C VAL A 13 7.15 18.24 20.50
N LEU A 14 6.05 17.97 21.19
CA LEU A 14 4.95 17.12 20.71
C LEU A 14 4.30 17.72 19.47
N PHE A 15 4.09 19.02 19.42
CA PHE A 15 3.54 19.70 18.25
C PHE A 15 4.46 19.58 17.04
N LEU A 16 5.77 19.81 17.22
CA LEU A 16 6.76 19.68 16.15
C LEU A 16 6.85 18.25 15.65
N ALA A 17 6.86 17.26 16.56
CA ALA A 17 6.85 15.84 16.21
C ALA A 17 5.58 15.47 15.42
N GLY A 18 4.42 15.99 15.82
CA GLY A 18 3.16 15.80 15.10
C GLY A 18 3.20 16.35 13.67
N LEU A 19 3.75 17.56 13.50
CA LEU A 19 3.94 18.15 12.16
C LEU A 19 4.87 17.32 11.28
N LEU A 20 5.95 16.79 11.84
CA LEU A 20 6.89 15.95 11.11
C LEU A 20 6.22 14.64 10.66
N VAL A 21 5.49 13.96 11.55
CA VAL A 21 4.73 12.74 11.23
C VAL A 21 3.69 13.02 10.14
N LEU A 22 2.97 14.14 10.24
CA LEU A 22 2.00 14.55 9.23
C LEU A 22 2.69 14.81 7.89
N GLY A 23 3.82 15.50 7.87
CA GLY A 23 4.60 15.77 6.66
C GLY A 23 5.04 14.49 5.96
N VAL A 24 5.61 13.53 6.71
CA VAL A 24 6.00 12.21 6.18
C VAL A 24 4.79 11.45 5.65
N TYR A 25 3.65 11.50 6.37
CA TYR A 25 2.42 10.87 5.92
C TYR A 25 1.94 11.44 4.57
N LEU A 26 1.94 12.77 4.42
CA LEU A 26 1.54 13.45 3.18
C LEU A 26 2.46 13.07 2.02
N VAL A 27 3.78 13.07 2.23
CA VAL A 27 4.77 12.68 1.20
C VAL A 27 4.56 11.22 0.78
N HIS A 28 4.35 10.31 1.73
CA HIS A 28 4.07 8.90 1.45
C HIS A 28 2.79 8.72 0.63
N SER A 29 1.70 9.36 1.07
CA SER A 29 0.40 9.27 0.39
C SER A 29 0.45 9.85 -1.01
N LEU A 30 1.17 10.98 -1.19
CA LEU A 30 1.37 11.60 -2.49
C LEU A 30 2.17 10.70 -3.44
N GLY A 31 3.30 10.15 -2.97
CA GLY A 31 4.12 9.23 -3.77
C GLY A 31 3.31 8.01 -4.22
N LEU A 32 2.58 7.40 -3.29
CA LEU A 32 1.75 6.23 -3.56
C LEU A 32 0.59 6.55 -4.53
N TRP A 33 -0.07 7.70 -4.34
CA TRP A 33 -1.14 8.16 -5.24
C TRP A 33 -0.63 8.38 -6.66
N LEU A 34 0.52 9.05 -6.82
CA LEU A 34 1.12 9.30 -8.13
C LEU A 34 1.51 8.00 -8.83
N MET A 35 2.12 7.05 -8.11
CA MET A 35 2.45 5.72 -8.65
C MET A 35 1.19 4.94 -9.05
N ALA A 36 0.16 4.94 -8.21
CA ALA A 36 -1.10 4.26 -8.47
C ALA A 36 -1.83 4.86 -9.68
N LYS A 37 -1.84 6.20 -9.80
CA LYS A 37 -2.40 6.90 -10.96
C LYS A 37 -1.66 6.53 -12.24
N LYS A 38 -0.32 6.51 -12.21
CA LYS A 38 0.52 6.12 -13.35
C LYS A 38 0.32 4.64 -13.72
N ALA A 39 0.10 3.78 -12.73
CA ALA A 39 -0.22 2.37 -12.94
C ALA A 39 -1.67 2.12 -13.45
N GLY A 40 -2.49 3.18 -13.57
CA GLY A 40 -3.88 3.08 -14.03
C GLY A 40 -4.83 2.45 -13.01
N LEU A 41 -4.51 2.49 -11.70
CA LEU A 41 -5.39 1.95 -10.66
C LEU A 41 -6.59 2.87 -10.43
N PRO A 42 -7.85 2.38 -10.54
CA PRO A 42 -9.05 3.22 -10.43
C PRO A 42 -9.25 3.77 -9.01
N TYR A 43 -8.68 3.11 -8.01
CA TYR A 43 -8.78 3.48 -6.58
C TYR A 43 -7.54 4.22 -6.05
N ALA A 44 -6.76 4.85 -6.93
CA ALA A 44 -5.60 5.66 -6.54
C ALA A 44 -5.89 6.69 -5.40
N PRO A 45 -7.07 7.38 -5.33
CA PRO A 45 -7.38 8.29 -4.23
C PRO A 45 -7.39 7.66 -2.84
N LEU A 46 -7.59 6.34 -2.73
CA LEU A 46 -7.51 5.62 -1.44
C LEU A 46 -6.12 5.66 -0.79
N ALA A 47 -5.08 6.07 -1.52
CA ALA A 47 -3.75 6.33 -0.96
C ALA A 47 -3.74 7.37 0.17
N TRP A 48 -4.76 8.24 0.23
CA TRP A 48 -4.92 9.25 1.28
C TRP A 48 -5.63 8.74 2.54
N VAL A 49 -6.23 7.55 2.50
CA VAL A 49 -6.89 6.95 3.64
C VAL A 49 -5.91 6.05 4.40
N PRO A 50 -5.71 6.22 5.72
CA PRO A 50 -4.64 5.58 6.49
C PRO A 50 -4.53 4.07 6.32
N PHE A 51 -5.63 3.33 6.35
CA PHE A 51 -5.62 1.87 6.19
C PHE A 51 -5.70 1.46 4.72
N ALA A 52 -6.50 2.15 3.91
CA ALA A 52 -6.70 1.82 2.51
C ALA A 52 -5.44 2.05 1.65
N LYS A 53 -4.52 2.92 2.09
CA LYS A 53 -3.23 3.12 1.43
C LYS A 53 -2.42 1.82 1.30
N TYR A 54 -2.53 0.92 2.27
CA TYR A 54 -1.86 -0.39 2.21
C TYR A 54 -2.48 -1.31 1.15
N GLY A 55 -3.77 -1.15 0.84
CA GLY A 55 -4.42 -1.83 -0.27
C GLY A 55 -3.90 -1.34 -1.63
N VAL A 56 -3.70 -0.03 -1.77
CA VAL A 56 -3.10 0.57 -2.97
C VAL A 56 -1.66 0.10 -3.13
N LEU A 57 -0.85 0.15 -2.06
CA LEU A 57 0.51 -0.36 -2.04
C LEU A 57 0.54 -1.86 -2.40
N GLY A 58 -0.31 -2.67 -1.77
CA GLY A 58 -0.42 -4.10 -2.04
C GLY A 58 -0.75 -4.40 -3.50
N SER A 59 -1.61 -3.59 -4.13
CA SER A 59 -1.94 -3.75 -5.55
C SER A 59 -0.77 -3.46 -6.48
N LEU A 60 0.05 -2.45 -6.15
CA LEU A 60 1.29 -2.16 -6.86
C LEU A 60 2.31 -3.30 -6.70
N CYS A 61 2.46 -3.80 -5.46
CA CYS A 61 3.33 -4.95 -5.17
C CYS A 61 2.85 -6.22 -5.88
N ASP A 62 1.55 -6.52 -5.87
CA ASP A 62 0.98 -7.68 -6.57
C ASP A 62 1.27 -7.65 -8.06
N ARG A 63 1.23 -6.47 -8.68
CA ARG A 63 1.59 -6.30 -10.10
C ARG A 63 3.06 -6.63 -10.34
N SER A 64 3.96 -6.10 -9.52
CA SER A 64 5.40 -6.34 -9.64
C SER A 64 5.76 -7.81 -9.36
N ILE A 65 5.11 -8.44 -8.38
CA ILE A 65 5.28 -9.87 -8.07
C ILE A 65 4.75 -10.73 -9.21
N ALA A 66 3.54 -10.44 -9.72
CA ALA A 66 2.95 -11.19 -10.83
C ALA A 66 3.83 -11.13 -12.09
N PHE A 67 4.42 -9.96 -12.37
CA PHE A 67 5.35 -9.80 -13.49
C PHE A 67 6.60 -10.68 -13.35
N ARG A 68 7.17 -10.81 -12.13
CA ARG A 68 8.41 -11.58 -11.90
C ARG A 68 8.18 -13.08 -11.67
N THR A 69 7.12 -13.43 -10.93
CA THR A 69 6.91 -14.81 -10.45
C THR A 69 5.77 -15.53 -11.16
N GLY A 70 4.98 -14.81 -11.97
CA GLY A 70 3.75 -15.33 -12.59
C GLY A 70 2.62 -15.61 -11.58
N ARG A 71 2.82 -15.32 -10.29
CA ARG A 71 1.84 -15.57 -9.22
C ARG A 71 1.37 -14.28 -8.58
N ARG A 72 0.09 -14.21 -8.23
CA ARG A 72 -0.50 -13.08 -7.47
C ARG A 72 -0.60 -13.48 -5.99
N TRP A 73 -0.01 -12.66 -5.12
CA TRP A 73 -0.01 -12.92 -3.67
C TRP A 73 -1.19 -12.29 -2.94
N ARG A 74 -2.04 -11.56 -3.65
CA ARG A 74 -3.21 -10.84 -3.11
C ARG A 74 -2.84 -9.85 -1.99
N LEU A 75 -1.68 -9.25 -2.07
CA LEU A 75 -1.18 -8.27 -1.08
C LEU A 75 -2.10 -7.06 -0.96
N ALA A 76 -2.88 -6.78 -2.00
CA ALA A 76 -3.92 -5.75 -1.98
C ALA A 76 -4.95 -5.94 -0.86
N VAL A 77 -5.20 -7.19 -0.45
CA VAL A 77 -6.12 -7.53 0.66
C VAL A 77 -5.33 -7.82 1.94
N VAL A 78 -4.22 -8.55 1.82
CA VAL A 78 -3.43 -9.00 2.97
C VAL A 78 -2.83 -7.81 3.75
N LEU A 79 -2.24 -6.83 3.07
CA LEU A 79 -1.60 -5.69 3.74
C LEU A 79 -2.58 -4.81 4.53
N PRO A 80 -3.75 -4.38 4.01
CA PRO A 80 -4.69 -3.61 4.83
C PRO A 80 -5.26 -4.42 5.99
N VAL A 81 -5.55 -5.71 5.82
CA VAL A 81 -6.00 -6.58 6.92
C VAL A 81 -4.93 -6.69 8.00
N LEU A 82 -3.69 -6.97 7.63
CA LEU A 82 -2.58 -7.02 8.59
C LEU A 82 -2.35 -5.66 9.26
N SER A 83 -2.52 -4.55 8.55
CA SER A 83 -2.37 -3.21 9.14
C SER A 83 -3.45 -2.89 10.18
N LEU A 84 -4.64 -3.47 10.06
CA LEU A 84 -5.70 -3.37 11.06
C LEU A 84 -5.42 -4.27 12.27
N LEU A 85 -4.88 -5.47 12.04
CA LEU A 85 -4.55 -6.42 13.12
C LEU A 85 -3.25 -6.04 13.85
N ALA A 86 -2.40 -5.24 13.24
CA ALA A 86 -1.14 -4.76 13.79
C ALA A 86 -1.15 -3.22 13.98
N PRO A 87 -2.07 -2.65 14.76
CA PRO A 87 -2.16 -1.22 14.94
C PRO A 87 -0.86 -0.66 15.53
N SER A 88 -0.50 0.56 15.10
CA SER A 88 0.63 1.26 15.70
C SER A 88 0.30 1.66 17.15
N THR A 89 1.33 1.93 17.95
CA THR A 89 1.16 2.38 19.34
C THR A 89 0.24 3.61 19.42
N LEU A 90 0.35 4.53 18.46
CA LEU A 90 -0.52 5.72 18.39
C LEU A 90 -1.99 5.35 18.16
N GLN A 91 -2.25 4.36 17.30
CA GLN A 91 -3.62 3.88 17.03
C GLN A 91 -4.20 3.17 18.24
N LEU A 92 -3.37 2.46 19.02
CA LEU A 92 -3.81 1.84 20.28
C LEU A 92 -4.17 2.89 21.33
N ILE A 93 -3.36 3.92 21.51
CA ILE A 93 -3.65 5.02 22.42
C ILE A 93 -4.96 5.71 22.03
N LEU A 94 -5.16 5.95 20.72
CA LEU A 94 -6.40 6.53 20.22
C LEU A 94 -7.59 5.61 20.46
N LEU A 95 -7.43 4.30 20.23
CA LEU A 95 -8.47 3.30 20.45
C LEU A 95 -8.85 3.19 21.95
N GLU A 96 -7.86 3.23 22.85
CA GLU A 96 -8.08 3.25 24.31
C GLU A 96 -8.87 4.49 24.73
N TYR A 97 -8.55 5.64 24.17
CA TYR A 97 -9.27 6.88 24.45
C TYR A 97 -10.73 6.84 23.96
N LEU A 98 -10.97 6.20 22.80
CA LEU A 98 -12.30 6.07 22.21
C LEU A 98 -13.12 4.93 22.80
N LEU A 99 -12.47 3.86 23.29
CA LEU A 99 -13.08 2.63 23.80
C LEU A 99 -12.39 2.21 25.11
N PRO A 100 -12.70 2.88 26.23
CA PRO A 100 -12.02 2.61 27.54
C PRO A 100 -12.23 1.16 28.04
N ASP A 101 -13.28 0.47 27.59
CA ASP A 101 -13.55 -0.94 27.94
C ASP A 101 -12.69 -1.94 27.16
N ALA A 102 -11.86 -1.49 26.22
CA ALA A 102 -10.94 -2.34 25.48
C ALA A 102 -9.65 -2.72 26.25
N ALA A 103 -9.67 -2.63 27.56
CA ALA A 103 -8.54 -2.96 28.45
C ALA A 103 -8.00 -4.39 28.25
N PHE A 104 -8.80 -5.32 27.69
CA PHE A 104 -8.34 -6.67 27.35
C PHE A 104 -7.22 -6.67 26.27
N LEU A 105 -7.17 -5.66 25.40
CA LEU A 105 -6.13 -5.53 24.38
C LEU A 105 -4.75 -5.24 25.00
N TYR A 106 -4.73 -4.75 26.24
CA TYR A 106 -3.52 -4.51 27.03
C TYR A 106 -3.14 -5.70 27.92
N SER A 107 -3.92 -6.78 27.91
CA SER A 107 -3.53 -8.01 28.59
C SER A 107 -2.22 -8.54 27.96
N TYR A 108 -1.39 -9.22 28.76
CA TYR A 108 -0.11 -9.77 28.30
C TYR A 108 -0.26 -10.63 27.04
N THR A 109 -1.33 -11.41 26.95
CA THR A 109 -1.67 -12.22 25.77
C THR A 109 -2.03 -11.37 24.56
N GLY A 110 -2.80 -10.33 24.74
CA GLY A 110 -3.16 -9.39 23.65
C GLY A 110 -1.93 -8.67 23.11
N TYR A 111 -1.03 -8.22 24.00
CA TYR A 111 0.21 -7.57 23.62
C TYR A 111 1.13 -8.51 22.80
N SER A 112 1.32 -9.75 23.26
CA SER A 112 2.16 -10.75 22.59
C SER A 112 1.62 -11.10 21.20
N LEU A 113 0.31 -11.29 21.07
CA LEU A 113 -0.34 -11.58 19.79
C LEU A 113 -0.21 -10.38 18.82
N GLN A 114 -0.36 -9.17 19.32
CA GLN A 114 -0.19 -7.95 18.54
C GLN A 114 1.25 -7.80 18.01
N GLN A 115 2.27 -8.09 18.82
CA GLN A 115 3.66 -8.07 18.38
C GLN A 115 3.91 -9.09 17.27
N LEU A 116 3.29 -10.27 17.35
CA LEU A 116 3.35 -11.27 16.28
C LEU A 116 2.75 -10.74 14.98
N PHE A 117 1.55 -10.15 15.01
CA PHE A 117 0.94 -9.54 13.81
C PHE A 117 1.78 -8.41 13.26
N ARG A 118 2.38 -7.59 14.12
CA ARG A 118 3.28 -6.52 13.72
C ARG A 118 4.53 -7.05 13.02
N LEU A 119 5.12 -8.13 13.52
CA LEU A 119 6.26 -8.79 12.89
C LEU A 119 5.87 -9.34 11.50
N VAL A 120 4.75 -10.05 11.41
CA VAL A 120 4.24 -10.58 10.14
C VAL A 120 3.97 -9.46 9.15
N PHE A 121 3.31 -8.39 9.59
CA PHE A 121 3.08 -7.19 8.77
C PHE A 121 4.40 -6.61 8.26
N LEU A 122 5.40 -6.44 9.13
CA LEU A 122 6.70 -5.90 8.77
C LEU A 122 7.39 -6.76 7.69
N VAL A 123 7.39 -8.08 7.84
CA VAL A 123 7.99 -9.02 6.87
C VAL A 123 7.27 -8.94 5.52
N VAL A 124 5.94 -9.04 5.52
CA VAL A 124 5.13 -9.01 4.29
C VAL A 124 5.25 -7.66 3.59
N HIS A 125 5.21 -6.56 4.35
CA HIS A 125 5.36 -5.21 3.83
C HIS A 125 6.73 -4.99 3.20
N THR A 126 7.82 -5.40 3.90
CA THR A 126 9.19 -5.28 3.39
C THR A 126 9.41 -6.14 2.15
N ALA A 127 8.90 -7.37 2.13
CA ALA A 127 8.94 -8.22 0.94
C ALA A 127 8.20 -7.57 -0.25
N GLY A 128 7.01 -7.01 -0.01
CA GLY A 128 6.26 -6.27 -1.03
C GLY A 128 7.06 -5.10 -1.58
N LEU A 129 7.67 -4.28 -0.73
CA LEU A 129 8.51 -3.16 -1.13
C LEU A 129 9.73 -3.61 -1.94
N TYR A 130 10.37 -4.73 -1.57
CA TYR A 130 11.48 -5.28 -2.33
C TYR A 130 11.08 -5.57 -3.79
N TYR A 131 9.95 -6.25 -4.00
CA TYR A 131 9.46 -6.52 -5.36
C TYR A 131 9.10 -5.23 -6.10
N LEU A 132 8.48 -4.27 -5.41
CA LEU A 132 8.16 -2.97 -5.99
C LEU A 132 9.43 -2.23 -6.42
N TYR A 133 10.44 -2.11 -5.55
CA TYR A 133 11.70 -1.46 -5.87
C TYR A 133 12.47 -2.19 -6.98
N SER A 134 12.40 -3.52 -6.99
CA SER A 134 13.00 -4.33 -8.05
C SER A 134 12.36 -4.06 -9.42
N ASP A 135 11.11 -3.66 -9.48
CA ASP A 135 10.41 -3.33 -10.73
C ASP A 135 10.80 -1.93 -11.25
N TYR A 136 11.02 -0.96 -10.35
CA TYR A 136 11.34 0.42 -10.73
C TYR A 136 12.84 0.71 -10.78
N ALA A 137 13.64 0.12 -9.89
CA ALA A 137 15.08 0.36 -9.79
C ALA A 137 15.84 -0.93 -9.42
N PRO A 138 15.96 -1.91 -10.33
CA PRO A 138 16.49 -3.24 -10.04
C PRO A 138 17.88 -3.23 -9.45
N ALA A 139 18.76 -2.34 -9.92
CA ALA A 139 20.15 -2.23 -9.43
C ALA A 139 20.24 -1.76 -7.97
N GLN A 140 19.23 -1.05 -7.48
CA GLN A 140 19.24 -0.43 -6.14
C GLN A 140 18.16 -1.02 -5.22
N ALA A 141 17.42 -2.03 -5.67
CA ALA A 141 16.28 -2.57 -4.95
C ALA A 141 16.62 -3.06 -3.53
N VAL A 142 17.74 -3.76 -3.39
CA VAL A 142 18.23 -4.24 -2.08
C VAL A 142 18.55 -3.07 -1.16
N LEU A 143 19.28 -2.07 -1.65
CA LEU A 143 19.64 -0.88 -0.86
C LEU A 143 18.37 -0.14 -0.39
N TYR A 144 17.42 0.08 -1.31
CA TYR A 144 16.16 0.76 -0.98
C TYR A 144 15.32 -0.02 0.01
N THR A 145 15.34 -1.35 -0.07
CA THR A 145 14.63 -2.22 0.89
C THR A 145 15.27 -2.13 2.28
N ILE A 146 16.61 -2.20 2.37
CA ILE A 146 17.32 -2.05 3.65
C ILE A 146 17.07 -0.67 4.24
N LEU A 147 17.13 0.38 3.42
CA LEU A 147 16.87 1.75 3.86
C LEU A 147 15.43 1.90 4.36
N SER A 148 14.46 1.29 3.67
CA SER A 148 13.05 1.28 4.08
C SER A 148 12.81 0.46 5.35
N PHE A 149 13.60 -0.58 5.60
CA PHE A 149 13.52 -1.35 6.84
C PHE A 149 14.08 -0.55 8.03
N VAL A 150 15.24 0.07 7.86
CA VAL A 150 15.90 0.86 8.93
C VAL A 150 15.11 2.14 9.23
N PHE A 151 14.71 2.86 8.19
CA PHE A 151 13.94 4.10 8.28
C PHE A 151 12.48 3.88 7.86
N SER A 152 11.81 2.93 8.49
CA SER A 152 10.49 2.39 8.10
C SER A 152 9.41 3.43 7.79
N PHE A 153 9.56 4.64 8.29
CA PHE A 153 8.59 5.73 8.13
C PHE A 153 8.97 6.71 7.02
N ILE A 154 10.23 7.14 6.98
CA ILE A 154 10.71 8.23 6.11
C ILE A 154 11.15 7.70 4.75
N ALA A 155 11.92 6.60 4.73
CA ALA A 155 12.52 6.10 3.50
C ALA A 155 11.47 5.66 2.47
N PRO A 156 10.42 4.87 2.79
CA PRO A 156 9.40 4.52 1.81
C PRO A 156 8.69 5.75 1.25
N ALA A 157 8.44 6.78 2.09
CA ALA A 157 7.78 8.00 1.66
C ALA A 157 8.59 8.73 0.58
N VAL A 158 9.86 8.94 0.82
CA VAL A 158 10.77 9.63 -0.11
C VAL A 158 11.03 8.79 -1.36
N LEU A 159 11.29 7.47 -1.18
CA LEU A 159 11.61 6.58 -2.29
C LEU A 159 10.42 6.42 -3.25
N LEU A 160 9.20 6.26 -2.76
CA LEU A 160 8.01 6.19 -3.62
C LEU A 160 7.82 7.48 -4.41
N LEU A 161 8.09 8.64 -3.80
CA LEU A 161 8.02 9.92 -4.50
C LEU A 161 9.13 10.08 -5.55
N LEU A 162 10.31 9.55 -5.33
CA LEU A 162 11.40 9.59 -6.32
C LEU A 162 11.16 8.60 -7.46
N LEU A 163 10.69 7.40 -7.14
CA LEU A 163 10.50 6.32 -8.10
C LEU A 163 9.30 6.55 -9.03
N TYR A 164 8.31 7.38 -8.67
CA TYR A 164 7.15 7.61 -9.54
C TYR A 164 7.53 8.17 -10.92
N LYS A 165 8.67 8.87 -11.02
CA LYS A 165 9.18 9.40 -12.30
C LYS A 165 9.70 8.31 -13.23
N GLN A 166 10.17 7.20 -12.68
CA GLN A 166 10.71 6.08 -13.45
C GLN A 166 9.57 5.26 -14.07
N LEU A 167 9.87 4.61 -15.19
CA LEU A 167 8.95 3.63 -15.78
C LEU A 167 9.24 2.27 -15.16
N PRO A 168 8.24 1.53 -14.66
CA PRO A 168 8.46 0.20 -14.17
C PRO A 168 8.82 -0.75 -15.32
N LEU A 169 9.65 -1.74 -15.07
CA LEU A 169 10.00 -2.78 -16.03
C LEU A 169 8.76 -3.53 -16.52
N SER A 170 7.76 -3.70 -15.65
CA SER A 170 6.47 -4.28 -15.97
C SER A 170 5.64 -3.48 -16.99
N ALA A 171 6.00 -2.23 -17.28
CA ALA A 171 5.31 -1.42 -18.29
C ALA A 171 5.76 -1.72 -19.75
N GLY A 172 6.96 -2.29 -19.92
CA GLY A 172 7.49 -2.67 -21.24
C GLY A 172 7.10 -4.07 -21.70
N GLY A 173 6.69 -4.94 -20.79
CA GLY A 173 6.06 -6.22 -21.10
C GLY A 173 4.55 -6.06 -21.01
N GLN A 174 3.78 -6.64 -21.95
CA GLN A 174 2.33 -6.69 -21.80
C GLN A 174 2.03 -7.28 -20.41
N PRO A 175 1.43 -6.53 -19.48
CA PRO A 175 1.03 -7.12 -18.23
C PRO A 175 0.05 -8.24 -18.55
N PRO A 176 0.10 -9.39 -17.85
CA PRO A 176 -1.04 -10.29 -17.88
C PRO A 176 -2.27 -9.42 -17.59
N ALA A 177 -3.22 -9.40 -18.53
CA ALA A 177 -4.36 -8.51 -18.48
C ALA A 177 -4.89 -8.50 -17.04
N TYR A 178 -4.95 -7.32 -16.43
CA TYR A 178 -5.55 -7.17 -15.10
C TYR A 178 -7.00 -7.63 -15.26
N GLU A 179 -7.26 -8.88 -14.95
CA GLU A 179 -8.62 -9.30 -14.67
C GLU A 179 -8.94 -8.66 -13.32
N PRO A 180 -9.81 -7.64 -13.30
CA PRO A 180 -10.31 -7.16 -12.02
C PRO A 180 -10.82 -8.38 -11.25
N PRO A 181 -10.58 -8.48 -9.92
CA PRO A 181 -11.19 -9.54 -9.13
C PRO A 181 -12.65 -9.60 -9.55
N PRO A 182 -13.23 -10.81 -9.75
CA PRO A 182 -14.60 -10.93 -10.21
C PRO A 182 -15.41 -9.97 -9.35
N ALA A 183 -15.90 -8.91 -9.99
CA ALA A 183 -16.80 -7.99 -9.31
C ALA A 183 -17.81 -8.92 -8.69
N PHE A 184 -18.07 -8.78 -7.39
CA PHE A 184 -19.19 -9.45 -6.77
C PHE A 184 -20.34 -9.18 -7.71
N THR A 185 -20.64 -10.14 -8.56
CA THR A 185 -21.78 -10.08 -9.44
C THR A 185 -22.98 -10.22 -8.54
N THR A 186 -23.33 -9.10 -7.89
CA THR A 186 -24.70 -8.88 -7.52
C THR A 186 -25.46 -9.02 -8.85
N GLY A 187 -26.27 -10.07 -8.98
CA GLY A 187 -26.88 -10.57 -10.20
C GLY A 187 -27.79 -9.61 -10.96
N TRP A 188 -27.29 -8.43 -11.27
CA TRP A 188 -27.90 -7.45 -12.17
C TRP A 188 -27.12 -7.51 -13.47
N GLY A 189 -27.66 -8.31 -14.39
CA GLY A 189 -27.12 -8.51 -15.71
C GLY A 189 -27.06 -7.21 -16.50
N THR A 190 -25.88 -6.62 -16.53
CA THR A 190 -25.51 -5.72 -17.61
C THR A 190 -24.69 -6.55 -18.61
N GLY A 191 -25.36 -7.01 -19.65
CA GLY A 191 -24.73 -7.68 -20.78
C GLY A 191 -23.71 -6.73 -21.42
N GLN A 192 -22.48 -6.78 -20.96
CA GLN A 192 -21.39 -6.19 -21.71
C GLN A 192 -21.11 -7.11 -22.90
N PRO A 193 -21.10 -6.58 -24.12
CA PRO A 193 -20.74 -7.38 -25.30
C PRO A 193 -19.31 -7.90 -25.11
N PRO A 194 -19.00 -9.13 -25.55
CA PRO A 194 -17.67 -9.70 -25.45
C PRO A 194 -16.67 -8.75 -26.08
N ARG A 195 -15.65 -8.34 -25.30
CA ARG A 195 -14.55 -7.51 -25.82
C ARG A 195 -13.86 -8.32 -26.92
N ARG A 196 -13.93 -7.82 -28.16
CA ARG A 196 -13.17 -8.38 -29.28
C ARG A 196 -11.70 -8.42 -28.89
N ARG A 197 -11.08 -9.57 -29.04
CA ARG A 197 -9.62 -9.70 -29.02
C ARG A 197 -9.07 -8.87 -30.18
N TYR A 198 -7.99 -8.14 -29.94
CA TYR A 198 -7.34 -7.29 -30.95
C TYR A 198 -6.83 -8.11 -32.16
N ASP A 199 -6.75 -9.45 -32.03
CA ASP A 199 -6.28 -10.39 -33.05
C ASP A 199 -7.43 -11.02 -33.85
N ASP A 200 -8.70 -10.65 -33.60
CA ASP A 200 -9.81 -11.15 -34.39
C ASP A 200 -9.80 -10.44 -35.74
N PRO A 201 -9.70 -11.18 -36.88
CA PRO A 201 -9.72 -10.57 -38.19
C PRO A 201 -11.04 -9.80 -38.40
N PRO A 202 -11.01 -8.66 -39.10
CA PRO A 202 -12.21 -7.86 -39.30
C PRO A 202 -13.27 -8.71 -40.04
N VAL A 203 -14.36 -8.99 -39.33
CA VAL A 203 -15.52 -9.67 -39.88
C VAL A 203 -16.14 -8.74 -40.91
N GLY A 204 -15.88 -8.96 -42.17
CA GLY A 204 -16.64 -8.23 -43.17
C GLY A 204 -16.04 -7.97 -44.57
N LEU A 205 -14.96 -8.63 -44.99
CA LEU A 205 -14.42 -8.36 -46.34
C LEU A 205 -14.48 -9.53 -47.35
N ASN A 206 -15.20 -10.59 -47.07
CA ASN A 206 -15.39 -11.69 -48.06
C ASN A 206 -16.86 -11.94 -48.31
N ARG A 207 -17.58 -11.00 -48.85
CA ARG A 207 -18.81 -11.24 -49.65
C ARG A 207 -19.11 -10.04 -50.52
N LEU A 208 -18.46 -9.94 -51.65
CA LEU A 208 -19.07 -9.36 -52.84
C LEU A 208 -18.87 -10.35 -53.99
N PRO A 209 -19.93 -10.58 -54.76
CA PRO A 209 -19.95 -11.57 -55.85
C PRO A 209 -19.04 -11.21 -57.05
#